data_33d43cba4c27d075cb96caf0fb165cba
#
_entry.id   33d43cba4c27d075cb96caf0fb165cba
#
_cell.length_a   1.000
_cell.length_b   1.000
_cell.length_c   1.000
_cell.angle_alpha   90.00
_cell.angle_beta   90.00
_cell.angle_gamma   90.00
#
_symmetry.space_group_name_H-M   'P 1'
#
loop_
_entity.id
_entity.type
_entity.pdbx_description
1 polymer ?
#
loop_
_entity_poly.entity_id
_entity_poly.type
_entity_poly.pdbx_seq_one_letter_code
_entity_poly.pdbx_strand_id
1 'polypeptide(L)'
;IFDADACTSCKRCQDRCPAWSTEKPLSPMKVVQQIGEVAFTNPQASLVETVTTDVLWSCTTCRACQEICPADIEHVNKILEMRRNLVLMAGEFPGEEVMVAVNNIEVNGNPFGLAYASRSDWSEGLDVHMMADGGQADILYFVGCYASFDKRNQEVAKSFVKICNAAGVSVGILGKGEKCCGEPLRKLGNEYLYQMVAVDNIELIKASNVKKIVTTCPHCFNTLGRDYKDLGLDLPVEHYTVFIDNLIRDGRLQLEPHQFDYTYHDSCYLGRYKDITQEPRNVLHVAGGRINEMARSEYESFCCGAGGGRILAEEKLGSRINVKRVLMAKETGAPLLVSNCPFCLTMFEDGIKTGGCEGEIVVRDLAEIVAERLLRA
;
A
#
# COMPACT_ATOMS: atom_id res chain seq x y z
N ILE A 1 -0.95 25.49 12.89
CA ILE A 1 -0.97 26.16 14.20
C ILE A 1 -1.97 25.43 15.12
N PHE A 2 -3.24 25.29 14.79
CA PHE A 2 -4.26 24.67 15.65
C PHE A 2 -3.87 23.29 16.19
N ASP A 3 -3.28 22.43 15.36
CA ASP A 3 -2.80 21.12 15.78
C ASP A 3 -1.64 21.18 16.77
N ALA A 4 -0.79 22.21 16.67
CA ALA A 4 0.29 22.42 17.62
C ALA A 4 -0.23 22.85 19.00
N ASP A 5 -1.26 23.69 19.00
CA ASP A 5 -1.97 24.09 20.23
C ASP A 5 -2.74 22.93 20.87
N ALA A 6 -3.39 22.08 20.05
CA ALA A 6 -4.13 20.90 20.52
C ALA A 6 -3.23 19.79 21.08
N CYS A 7 -1.91 19.84 20.82
CA CYS A 7 -0.97 18.80 21.22
C CYS A 7 -0.70 18.83 22.73
N THR A 8 -1.21 17.85 23.45
CA THR A 8 -1.00 17.69 24.90
C THR A 8 0.34 17.04 25.27
N SER A 9 1.23 16.79 24.31
CA SER A 9 2.55 16.16 24.52
C SER A 9 2.53 14.79 25.20
N CYS A 10 1.42 14.04 25.02
CA CYS A 10 1.17 12.75 25.69
C CYS A 10 2.02 11.58 25.18
N LYS A 11 2.82 11.75 24.13
CA LYS A 11 3.74 10.76 23.50
C LYS A 11 3.08 9.58 22.80
N ARG A 12 1.77 9.34 22.88
CA ARG A 12 1.10 8.18 22.25
C ARG A 12 1.44 8.01 20.78
N CYS A 13 1.45 9.10 20.00
CA CYS A 13 1.81 9.08 18.58
C CYS A 13 3.28 8.69 18.33
N GLN A 14 4.18 9.06 19.22
CA GLN A 14 5.59 8.66 19.19
C GLN A 14 5.73 7.16 19.48
N ASP A 15 5.11 6.67 20.56
CA ASP A 15 5.24 5.28 21.02
C ASP A 15 4.62 4.29 20.01
N ARG A 16 3.62 4.73 19.24
CA ARG A 16 3.01 3.94 18.16
C ARG A 16 3.73 4.04 16.83
N CYS A 17 4.65 5.01 16.66
CA CYS A 17 5.35 5.23 15.41
C CYS A 17 6.33 4.09 15.10
N PRO A 18 6.22 3.41 13.93
CA PRO A 18 7.14 2.35 13.55
C PRO A 18 8.58 2.87 13.34
N ALA A 19 8.74 4.08 12.81
CA ALA A 19 10.04 4.71 12.65
C ALA A 19 10.71 4.97 14.00
N TRP A 20 10.00 5.59 14.95
CA TRP A 20 10.52 5.82 16.30
C TRP A 20 10.92 4.52 16.99
N SER A 21 10.06 3.51 16.92
CA SER A 21 10.30 2.22 17.57
C SER A 21 11.41 1.38 16.93
N THR A 22 11.95 1.82 15.80
CA THR A 22 13.10 1.24 15.10
C THR A 22 14.27 2.22 15.03
N GLU A 23 14.39 3.10 16.03
CA GLU A 23 15.53 3.99 16.28
C GLU A 23 15.78 5.03 15.18
N LYS A 24 14.74 5.34 14.38
CA LYS A 24 14.81 6.46 13.43
C LYS A 24 14.48 7.77 14.12
N PRO A 25 14.96 8.92 13.60
CA PRO A 25 14.84 10.20 14.30
C PRO A 25 13.41 10.76 14.36
N LEU A 26 12.43 10.13 13.70
CA LEU A 26 11.06 10.63 13.61
C LEU A 26 10.26 10.42 14.90
N SER A 27 10.01 11.50 15.63
CA SER A 27 8.93 11.58 16.63
C SER A 27 7.78 12.43 16.07
N PRO A 28 6.59 11.86 15.81
CA PRO A 28 5.46 12.65 15.31
C PRO A 28 5.05 13.78 16.25
N MET A 29 5.17 13.57 17.56
CA MET A 29 4.92 14.60 18.56
C MET A 29 5.87 15.79 18.40
N LYS A 30 7.19 15.51 18.27
CA LYS A 30 8.20 16.58 18.12
C LYS A 30 7.99 17.38 16.84
N VAL A 31 7.60 16.74 15.73
CA VAL A 31 7.26 17.44 14.48
C VAL A 31 6.17 18.48 14.72
N VAL A 32 5.10 18.12 15.40
CA VAL A 32 3.99 19.04 15.71
C VAL A 32 4.44 20.17 16.63
N GLN A 33 5.24 19.87 17.65
CA GLN A 33 5.80 20.87 18.57
C GLN A 33 6.72 21.85 17.85
N GLN A 34 7.64 21.38 16.99
CA GLN A 34 8.53 22.23 16.20
C GLN A 34 7.77 23.15 15.24
N ILE A 35 6.67 22.66 14.62
CA ILE A 35 5.79 23.50 13.81
C ILE A 35 5.20 24.63 14.66
N GLY A 36 4.72 24.34 15.86
CA GLY A 36 4.20 25.34 16.79
C GLY A 36 5.28 26.32 17.21
N GLU A 37 6.47 25.85 17.59
CA GLU A 37 7.59 26.68 17.98
C GLU A 37 7.95 27.69 16.88
N VAL A 38 8.14 27.21 15.64
CA VAL A 38 8.44 28.10 14.50
C VAL A 38 7.31 29.12 14.31
N ALA A 39 6.05 28.66 14.32
CA ALA A 39 4.91 29.54 14.07
C ALA A 39 4.77 30.66 15.11
N PHE A 40 5.10 30.40 16.39
CA PHE A 40 4.90 31.35 17.48
C PHE A 40 6.15 32.20 17.81
N THR A 41 7.35 31.66 17.57
CA THR A 41 8.60 32.34 17.99
C THR A 41 9.38 32.93 16.82
N ASN A 42 9.40 32.27 15.66
CA ASN A 42 10.12 32.70 14.48
C ASN A 42 9.44 32.30 13.17
N PRO A 43 8.32 32.92 12.78
CA PRO A 43 7.54 32.54 11.61
C PRO A 43 8.28 32.60 10.26
N GLN A 44 9.47 33.17 10.23
CA GLN A 44 10.34 33.26 9.05
C GLN A 44 11.34 32.10 8.96
N ALA A 45 11.46 31.28 10.01
CA ALA A 45 12.36 30.12 9.98
C ALA A 45 11.83 29.03 9.06
N SER A 46 12.76 28.33 8.43
CA SER A 46 12.43 27.17 7.59
C SER A 46 11.97 25.99 8.44
N LEU A 47 10.74 25.53 8.22
CA LEU A 47 10.20 24.31 8.87
C LEU A 47 11.02 23.08 8.48
N VAL A 48 11.48 23.00 7.25
CA VAL A 48 12.26 21.86 6.74
C VAL A 48 13.63 21.78 7.42
N GLU A 49 14.29 22.92 7.63
CA GLU A 49 15.56 22.97 8.37
C GLU A 49 15.36 22.66 9.85
N THR A 50 14.27 23.11 10.45
CA THR A 50 13.96 22.87 11.87
C THR A 50 13.63 21.39 12.13
N VAL A 51 12.81 20.76 11.27
CA VAL A 51 12.38 19.36 11.43
C VAL A 51 13.45 18.38 10.95
N THR A 52 14.27 18.77 9.98
CA THR A 52 15.30 18.01 9.27
C THR A 52 14.78 16.96 8.28
N THR A 53 15.57 16.76 7.22
CA THR A 53 15.20 15.84 6.13
C THR A 53 15.14 14.38 6.57
N ASP A 54 16.04 13.92 7.45
CA ASP A 54 16.05 12.55 7.99
C ASP A 54 14.76 12.22 8.75
N VAL A 55 14.23 13.19 9.51
CA VAL A 55 12.94 13.04 10.20
C VAL A 55 11.81 12.90 9.18
N LEU A 56 11.78 13.77 8.18
CA LEU A 56 10.73 13.76 7.15
C LEU A 56 10.74 12.46 6.35
N TRP A 57 11.91 12.02 5.88
CA TRP A 57 12.07 10.81 5.07
C TRP A 57 11.89 9.50 5.86
N SER A 58 11.97 9.53 7.19
CA SER A 58 11.68 8.37 8.03
C SER A 58 10.20 7.99 8.08
N CYS A 59 9.29 8.87 7.67
CA CYS A 59 7.84 8.62 7.74
C CYS A 59 7.38 7.65 6.66
N THR A 60 6.70 6.57 7.08
CA THR A 60 6.05 5.58 6.20
C THR A 60 4.60 5.94 5.83
N THR A 61 4.11 7.10 6.19
CA THR A 61 2.72 7.55 5.98
C THR A 61 1.64 6.58 6.46
N CYS A 62 1.94 5.71 7.42
CA CYS A 62 1.04 4.64 7.86
C CYS A 62 -0.12 5.08 8.76
N ARG A 63 -0.18 6.35 9.18
CA ARG A 63 -1.20 6.95 10.07
C ARG A 63 -1.30 6.36 11.49
N ALA A 64 -0.40 5.50 11.94
CA ALA A 64 -0.45 4.99 13.31
C ALA A 64 -0.43 6.10 14.39
N CYS A 65 0.24 7.22 14.09
CA CYS A 65 0.26 8.41 14.96
C CYS A 65 -1.08 9.16 14.99
N GLN A 66 -1.80 9.18 13.86
CA GLN A 66 -3.12 9.82 13.76
C GLN A 66 -4.17 9.00 14.46
N GLU A 67 -4.19 7.68 14.22
CA GLU A 67 -5.12 6.72 14.81
C GLU A 67 -5.14 6.76 16.35
N ILE A 68 -3.97 6.86 16.97
CA ILE A 68 -3.87 6.85 18.44
C ILE A 68 -3.99 8.25 19.08
N CYS A 69 -4.09 9.31 18.27
CA CYS A 69 -4.10 10.67 18.78
C CYS A 69 -5.47 11.07 19.34
N PRO A 70 -5.59 11.37 20.65
CA PRO A 70 -6.88 11.75 21.25
C PRO A 70 -7.35 13.15 20.83
N ALA A 71 -6.50 13.93 20.13
CA ALA A 71 -6.79 15.26 19.60
C ALA A 71 -6.88 15.28 18.07
N ASP A 72 -6.98 14.11 17.41
CA ASP A 72 -7.13 13.91 15.97
C ASP A 72 -6.11 14.68 15.10
N ILE A 73 -4.87 14.86 15.61
CA ILE A 73 -3.83 15.60 14.90
C ILE A 73 -3.39 14.88 13.64
N GLU A 74 -3.40 15.60 12.52
CA GLU A 74 -3.01 15.09 11.21
C GLU A 74 -1.50 15.20 10.94
N HIS A 75 -0.69 14.40 11.64
CA HIS A 75 0.78 14.42 11.55
C HIS A 75 1.30 14.15 10.13
N VAL A 76 0.70 13.19 9.42
CA VAL A 76 1.17 12.76 8.10
C VAL A 76 1.03 13.87 7.06
N ASN A 77 -0.08 14.62 7.10
CA ASN A 77 -0.30 15.72 6.15
C ASN A 77 0.79 16.81 6.28
N LYS A 78 1.19 17.14 7.50
CA LYS A 78 2.26 18.12 7.75
C LYS A 78 3.61 17.66 7.18
N ILE A 79 3.93 16.38 7.36
CA ILE A 79 5.15 15.80 6.80
C ILE A 79 5.12 15.84 5.28
N LEU A 80 3.97 15.52 4.66
CA LEU A 80 3.83 15.53 3.21
C LEU A 80 3.96 16.95 2.63
N GLU A 81 3.44 17.98 3.30
CA GLU A 81 3.62 19.37 2.85
C GLU A 81 5.11 19.79 2.90
N MET A 82 5.84 19.42 3.94
CA MET A 82 7.29 19.69 4.01
C MET A 82 8.05 18.91 2.94
N ARG A 83 7.67 17.66 2.63
CA ARG A 83 8.25 16.90 1.52
C ARG A 83 7.96 17.54 0.15
N ARG A 84 6.75 18.10 -0.05
CA ARG A 84 6.44 18.87 -1.27
C ARG A 84 7.36 20.06 -1.43
N ASN A 85 7.64 20.79 -0.36
CA ASN A 85 8.59 21.88 -0.41
C ASN A 85 9.99 21.40 -0.80
N LEU A 86 10.50 20.31 -0.19
CA LEU A 86 11.80 19.73 -0.55
C LEU A 86 11.87 19.35 -2.03
N VAL A 87 10.89 18.60 -2.50
CA VAL A 87 10.93 18.03 -3.86
C VAL A 87 10.64 19.09 -4.93
N LEU A 88 9.60 19.91 -4.75
CA LEU A 88 9.18 20.86 -5.78
C LEU A 88 9.98 22.15 -5.80
N MET A 89 10.52 22.60 -4.65
CA MET A 89 11.28 23.86 -4.57
C MET A 89 12.79 23.65 -4.53
N ALA A 90 13.27 22.57 -3.89
CA ALA A 90 14.70 22.30 -3.77
C ALA A 90 15.19 21.14 -4.64
N GLY A 91 14.31 20.33 -5.22
CA GLY A 91 14.69 19.15 -5.99
C GLY A 91 15.30 18.03 -5.14
N GLU A 92 15.05 18.04 -3.82
CA GLU A 92 15.65 17.09 -2.89
C GLU A 92 14.80 15.83 -2.72
N PHE A 93 15.44 14.66 -2.87
CA PHE A 93 14.88 13.33 -2.63
C PHE A 93 15.70 12.58 -1.57
N PRO A 94 15.14 11.50 -0.96
CA PRO A 94 15.83 10.76 0.11
C PRO A 94 17.03 9.93 -0.35
N GLY A 95 17.31 9.85 -1.65
CA GLY A 95 18.43 9.11 -2.22
C GLY A 95 18.40 9.12 -3.75
N GLU A 96 19.55 8.78 -4.37
CA GLU A 96 19.67 8.70 -5.83
C GLU A 96 18.77 7.60 -6.42
N GLU A 97 18.64 6.48 -5.71
CA GLU A 97 17.76 5.36 -6.10
C GLU A 97 16.30 5.79 -6.22
N VAL A 98 15.86 6.72 -5.37
CA VAL A 98 14.49 7.28 -5.44
C VAL A 98 14.35 8.22 -6.64
N MET A 99 15.36 9.03 -6.93
CA MET A 99 15.36 9.89 -8.13
C MET A 99 15.28 9.05 -9.40
N VAL A 100 16.04 7.95 -9.48
CA VAL A 100 16.00 7.00 -10.60
C VAL A 100 14.60 6.40 -10.73
N ALA A 101 14.00 5.95 -9.63
CA ALA A 101 12.64 5.39 -9.64
C ALA A 101 11.58 6.40 -10.07
N VAL A 102 11.70 7.67 -9.64
CA VAL A 102 10.83 8.78 -10.07
C VAL A 102 10.94 9.03 -11.58
N ASN A 103 12.17 9.11 -12.10
CA ASN A 103 12.42 9.27 -13.54
C ASN A 103 11.88 8.05 -14.34
N ASN A 104 12.04 6.84 -13.82
CA ASN A 104 11.49 5.63 -14.43
C ASN A 104 9.95 5.67 -14.50
N ILE A 105 9.28 6.20 -13.47
CA ILE A 105 7.81 6.38 -13.53
C ILE A 105 7.43 7.39 -14.61
N GLU A 106 8.16 8.47 -14.74
CA GLU A 106 7.92 9.50 -15.77
C GLU A 106 8.05 8.91 -17.17
N VAL A 107 9.15 8.19 -17.46
CA VAL A 107 9.49 7.71 -18.81
C VAL A 107 8.77 6.41 -19.15
N ASN A 108 8.70 5.45 -18.21
CA ASN A 108 8.23 4.08 -18.46
C ASN A 108 6.90 3.75 -17.77
N GLY A 109 6.30 4.68 -17.04
CA GLY A 109 5.07 4.44 -16.29
C GLY A 109 5.21 3.48 -15.08
N ASN A 110 6.44 3.11 -14.69
CA ASN A 110 6.70 2.21 -13.55
C ASN A 110 8.05 2.51 -12.89
N PRO A 111 8.22 2.24 -11.57
CA PRO A 111 9.43 2.57 -10.85
C PRO A 111 10.65 1.70 -11.20
N PHE A 112 10.45 0.57 -11.90
CA PHE A 112 11.49 -0.40 -12.19
C PHE A 112 12.28 -0.07 -13.46
N GLY A 113 11.85 0.90 -14.27
CA GLY A 113 12.47 1.23 -15.57
C GLY A 113 12.24 0.17 -16.65
N LEU A 114 11.29 -0.75 -16.42
CA LEU A 114 10.96 -1.80 -17.37
C LEU A 114 10.06 -1.26 -18.50
N ALA A 115 10.20 -1.84 -19.69
CA ALA A 115 9.46 -1.40 -20.87
C ALA A 115 7.93 -1.53 -20.63
N TYR A 116 7.19 -0.46 -20.93
CA TYR A 116 5.73 -0.45 -20.82
C TYR A 116 5.07 -1.56 -21.68
N ALA A 117 5.72 -1.98 -22.77
CA ALA A 117 5.22 -3.01 -23.66
C ALA A 117 5.06 -4.37 -22.96
N SER A 118 5.92 -4.67 -21.96
CA SER A 118 5.88 -5.94 -21.21
C SER A 118 4.93 -5.91 -19.99
N ARG A 119 4.18 -4.82 -19.79
CA ARG A 119 3.34 -4.64 -18.61
C ARG A 119 2.23 -5.68 -18.48
N SER A 120 1.78 -6.25 -19.57
CA SER A 120 0.71 -7.28 -19.61
C SER A 120 1.21 -8.71 -19.81
N ASP A 121 2.52 -8.96 -19.92
CA ASP A 121 3.07 -10.30 -20.18
C ASP A 121 2.68 -11.33 -19.13
N TRP A 122 2.49 -10.89 -17.88
CA TRP A 122 2.03 -11.74 -16.76
C TRP A 122 0.68 -12.40 -17.02
N SER A 123 -0.15 -11.82 -17.90
CA SER A 123 -1.51 -12.28 -18.18
C SER A 123 -1.59 -13.28 -19.33
N GLU A 124 -0.46 -13.65 -19.95
CA GLU A 124 -0.43 -14.63 -21.03
C GLU A 124 -1.06 -15.95 -20.63
N GLY A 125 -1.99 -16.45 -21.45
CA GLY A 125 -2.74 -17.67 -21.18
C GLY A 125 -3.87 -17.56 -20.14
N LEU A 126 -4.15 -16.37 -19.62
CA LEU A 126 -5.30 -16.12 -18.75
C LEU A 126 -6.47 -15.52 -19.54
N ASP A 127 -7.68 -15.80 -19.06
CA ASP A 127 -8.91 -15.21 -19.60
C ASP A 127 -9.08 -13.78 -19.06
N VAL A 128 -8.51 -12.82 -19.78
CA VAL A 128 -8.59 -11.37 -19.50
C VAL A 128 -8.82 -10.59 -20.77
N HIS A 129 -9.56 -9.50 -20.70
CA HIS A 129 -9.88 -8.64 -21.83
C HIS A 129 -8.98 -7.41 -21.86
N MET A 130 -8.33 -7.13 -22.99
CA MET A 130 -7.60 -5.87 -23.19
C MET A 130 -8.60 -4.75 -23.48
N MET A 131 -8.77 -3.82 -22.54
CA MET A 131 -9.75 -2.75 -22.66
C MET A 131 -9.40 -1.73 -23.73
N ALA A 132 -8.10 -1.56 -24.03
CA ALA A 132 -7.63 -0.70 -25.12
C ALA A 132 -8.12 -1.16 -26.50
N ASP A 133 -8.41 -2.45 -26.67
CA ASP A 133 -8.84 -3.04 -27.93
C ASP A 133 -10.39 -3.08 -28.07
N GLY A 134 -11.11 -2.32 -27.23
CA GLY A 134 -12.56 -2.29 -27.20
C GLY A 134 -13.21 -3.47 -26.47
N GLY A 135 -12.46 -4.15 -25.61
CA GLY A 135 -12.96 -5.23 -24.76
C GLY A 135 -14.09 -4.75 -23.83
N GLN A 136 -14.97 -5.69 -23.45
CA GLN A 136 -15.98 -5.48 -22.42
C GLN A 136 -15.69 -6.41 -21.24
N ALA A 137 -15.87 -5.91 -20.04
CA ALA A 137 -15.64 -6.67 -18.83
C ALA A 137 -16.56 -6.17 -17.70
N ASP A 138 -16.84 -7.06 -16.73
CA ASP A 138 -17.64 -6.72 -15.56
C ASP A 138 -16.86 -5.76 -14.62
N ILE A 139 -15.55 -5.96 -14.54
CA ILE A 139 -14.64 -5.15 -13.74
C ILE A 139 -13.40 -4.76 -14.52
N LEU A 140 -12.84 -3.59 -14.21
CA LEU A 140 -11.47 -3.24 -14.55
C LEU A 140 -10.55 -3.66 -13.41
N TYR A 141 -9.66 -4.60 -13.64
CA TYR A 141 -8.57 -4.90 -12.73
C TYR A 141 -7.42 -3.90 -12.98
N PHE A 142 -7.29 -2.91 -12.08
CA PHE A 142 -6.14 -2.04 -12.08
C PHE A 142 -4.98 -2.79 -11.43
N VAL A 143 -4.07 -3.28 -12.26
CA VAL A 143 -3.01 -4.23 -11.88
C VAL A 143 -1.96 -3.58 -10.96
N GLY A 144 -1.56 -2.36 -11.29
CA GLY A 144 -0.49 -1.65 -10.61
C GLY A 144 0.91 -2.15 -10.99
N CYS A 145 1.95 -1.41 -10.59
CA CYS A 145 3.31 -1.68 -11.05
C CYS A 145 3.89 -2.99 -10.53
N TYR A 146 3.71 -3.28 -9.22
CA TYR A 146 4.28 -4.49 -8.61
C TYR A 146 3.68 -5.75 -9.21
N ALA A 147 2.36 -5.84 -9.28
CA ALA A 147 1.69 -7.01 -9.86
C ALA A 147 1.94 -7.17 -11.38
N SER A 148 2.32 -6.08 -12.07
CA SER A 148 2.70 -6.16 -13.49
C SER A 148 4.13 -6.64 -13.72
N PHE A 149 5.10 -6.28 -12.88
CA PHE A 149 6.52 -6.46 -13.18
C PHE A 149 7.30 -7.31 -12.17
N ASP A 150 6.86 -7.39 -10.94
CA ASP A 150 7.51 -8.22 -9.93
C ASP A 150 6.97 -9.65 -10.00
N LYS A 151 7.86 -10.63 -10.23
CA LYS A 151 7.50 -12.03 -10.44
C LYS A 151 6.68 -12.63 -9.30
N ARG A 152 6.99 -12.23 -8.06
CA ARG A 152 6.26 -12.71 -6.89
C ARG A 152 4.83 -12.16 -6.85
N ASN A 153 4.67 -10.88 -7.13
CA ASN A 153 3.38 -10.22 -7.17
C ASN A 153 2.55 -10.55 -8.42
N GLN A 154 3.19 -10.98 -9.52
CA GLN A 154 2.49 -11.54 -10.69
C GLN A 154 1.67 -12.80 -10.33
N GLU A 155 2.16 -13.64 -9.41
CA GLU A 155 1.38 -14.82 -8.97
C GLU A 155 0.12 -14.41 -8.20
N VAL A 156 0.15 -13.29 -7.48
CA VAL A 156 -1.04 -12.70 -6.84
C VAL A 156 -2.05 -12.24 -7.88
N ALA A 157 -1.58 -11.54 -8.94
CA ALA A 157 -2.45 -11.08 -10.03
C ALA A 157 -3.10 -12.25 -10.78
N LYS A 158 -2.32 -13.29 -11.10
CA LYS A 158 -2.82 -14.53 -11.74
C LYS A 158 -3.85 -15.24 -10.85
N SER A 159 -3.59 -15.30 -9.55
CA SER A 159 -4.51 -15.89 -8.58
C SER A 159 -5.84 -15.13 -8.52
N PHE A 160 -5.77 -13.79 -8.51
CA PHE A 160 -6.97 -12.96 -8.51
C PHE A 160 -7.82 -13.15 -9.79
N VAL A 161 -7.19 -13.21 -10.98
CA VAL A 161 -7.90 -13.49 -12.22
C VAL A 161 -8.57 -14.86 -12.19
N LYS A 162 -7.89 -15.92 -11.71
CA LYS A 162 -8.47 -17.26 -11.55
C LYS A 162 -9.69 -17.24 -10.63
N ILE A 163 -9.64 -16.49 -9.53
CA ILE A 163 -10.77 -16.35 -8.61
C ILE A 163 -11.96 -15.68 -9.30
N CYS A 164 -11.72 -14.59 -10.03
CA CYS A 164 -12.76 -13.90 -10.79
C CYS A 164 -13.43 -14.84 -11.81
N ASN A 165 -12.62 -15.55 -12.60
CA ASN A 165 -13.12 -16.47 -13.63
C ASN A 165 -13.94 -17.61 -13.01
N ALA A 166 -13.51 -18.17 -11.86
CA ALA A 166 -14.26 -19.19 -11.13
C ALA A 166 -15.61 -18.66 -10.59
N ALA A 167 -15.70 -17.36 -10.30
CA ALA A 167 -16.93 -16.70 -9.88
C ALA A 167 -17.80 -16.20 -11.06
N GLY A 168 -17.42 -16.49 -12.31
CA GLY A 168 -18.11 -16.01 -13.51
C GLY A 168 -18.03 -14.49 -13.67
N VAL A 169 -16.91 -13.86 -13.27
CA VAL A 169 -16.64 -12.42 -13.45
C VAL A 169 -15.63 -12.24 -14.55
N SER A 170 -16.00 -11.51 -15.60
CA SER A 170 -15.08 -11.14 -16.67
C SER A 170 -14.17 -9.99 -16.24
N VAL A 171 -12.86 -10.13 -16.49
CA VAL A 171 -11.81 -9.21 -16.04
C VAL A 171 -11.22 -8.46 -17.23
N GLY A 172 -11.30 -7.13 -17.18
CA GLY A 172 -10.60 -6.24 -18.11
C GLY A 172 -9.33 -5.68 -17.48
N ILE A 173 -8.30 -5.46 -18.29
CA ILE A 173 -7.07 -4.76 -17.91
C ILE A 173 -6.73 -3.68 -18.92
N LEU A 174 -6.05 -2.60 -18.49
CA LEU A 174 -5.60 -1.52 -19.38
C LEU A 174 -4.37 -1.93 -20.22
N GLY A 175 -3.70 -3.01 -19.83
CA GLY A 175 -2.53 -3.53 -20.52
C GLY A 175 -1.36 -2.55 -20.52
N LYS A 176 -0.67 -2.44 -21.65
CA LYS A 176 0.53 -1.59 -21.81
C LYS A 176 0.29 -0.09 -21.58
N GLY A 177 -0.95 0.37 -21.65
CA GLY A 177 -1.31 1.77 -21.43
C GLY A 177 -1.37 2.18 -19.96
N GLU A 178 -1.56 1.21 -19.04
CA GLU A 178 -1.62 1.49 -17.61
C GLU A 178 -0.28 2.05 -17.10
N LYS A 179 -0.34 3.11 -16.30
CA LYS A 179 0.82 3.66 -15.60
C LYS A 179 0.73 3.41 -14.10
N CYS A 180 1.83 3.64 -13.38
CA CYS A 180 1.80 3.70 -11.91
C CYS A 180 0.64 4.60 -11.46
N CYS A 181 -0.07 4.22 -10.40
CA CYS A 181 -1.15 5.07 -9.85
C CYS A 181 -0.64 6.41 -9.30
N GLY A 182 0.68 6.59 -9.18
CA GLY A 182 1.31 7.81 -8.71
C GLY A 182 1.35 7.98 -7.19
N GLU A 183 0.86 6.99 -6.42
CA GLU A 183 0.88 7.09 -4.94
C GLU A 183 2.29 7.36 -4.40
N PRO A 184 3.35 6.64 -4.79
CA PRO A 184 4.69 6.92 -4.31
C PRO A 184 5.16 8.33 -4.62
N LEU A 185 4.84 8.85 -5.81
CA LEU A 185 5.18 10.22 -6.21
C LEU A 185 4.54 11.24 -5.27
N ARG A 186 3.22 11.10 -5.04
CA ARG A 186 2.47 11.98 -4.14
C ARG A 186 3.01 11.93 -2.71
N LYS A 187 3.36 10.74 -2.22
CA LYS A 187 3.89 10.57 -0.85
C LYS A 187 5.34 11.01 -0.70
N LEU A 188 6.10 11.03 -1.77
CA LEU A 188 7.42 11.69 -1.82
C LEU A 188 7.31 13.22 -1.88
N GLY A 189 6.17 13.76 -2.34
CA GLY A 189 5.96 15.20 -2.49
C GLY A 189 6.03 15.68 -3.94
N ASN A 190 6.25 14.80 -4.93
CA ASN A 190 6.22 15.16 -6.35
C ASN A 190 4.77 15.21 -6.87
N GLU A 191 4.03 16.23 -6.42
CA GLU A 191 2.63 16.41 -6.78
C GLU A 191 2.44 16.65 -8.29
N TYR A 192 3.40 17.35 -8.94
CA TYR A 192 3.34 17.63 -10.37
C TYR A 192 3.33 16.35 -11.20
N LEU A 193 4.34 15.49 -11.02
CA LEU A 193 4.43 14.23 -11.77
C LEU A 193 3.30 13.26 -11.38
N TYR A 194 2.87 13.28 -10.10
CA TYR A 194 1.70 12.52 -9.68
C TYR A 194 0.47 12.87 -10.51
N GLN A 195 0.16 14.17 -10.67
CA GLN A 195 -1.01 14.61 -11.43
C GLN A 195 -0.91 14.24 -12.91
N MET A 196 0.27 14.33 -13.52
CA MET A 196 0.47 13.90 -14.91
C MET A 196 0.12 12.42 -15.11
N VAL A 197 0.71 11.53 -14.33
CA VAL A 197 0.43 10.08 -14.48
C VAL A 197 -1.01 9.72 -14.10
N ALA A 198 -1.60 10.46 -13.15
CA ALA A 198 -2.99 10.26 -12.75
C ALA A 198 -3.96 10.63 -13.88
N VAL A 199 -3.76 11.77 -14.55
CA VAL A 199 -4.60 12.22 -15.68
C VAL A 199 -4.55 11.20 -16.81
N ASP A 200 -3.37 10.73 -17.19
CA ASP A 200 -3.21 9.70 -18.22
C ASP A 200 -3.99 8.42 -17.90
N ASN A 201 -3.89 7.93 -16.65
CA ASN A 201 -4.67 6.77 -16.22
C ASN A 201 -6.18 7.04 -16.21
N ILE A 202 -6.61 8.23 -15.78
CA ILE A 202 -8.03 8.61 -15.76
C ILE A 202 -8.62 8.61 -17.15
N GLU A 203 -7.90 9.14 -18.15
CA GLU A 203 -8.34 9.14 -19.54
C GLU A 203 -8.52 7.71 -20.07
N LEU A 204 -7.57 6.82 -19.82
CA LEU A 204 -7.65 5.41 -20.22
C LEU A 204 -8.80 4.68 -19.51
N ILE A 205 -8.98 4.90 -18.21
CA ILE A 205 -10.08 4.31 -17.42
C ILE A 205 -11.43 4.77 -17.97
N LYS A 206 -11.60 6.06 -18.26
CA LYS A 206 -12.84 6.60 -18.85
C LYS A 206 -13.10 6.02 -20.25
N ALA A 207 -12.06 5.92 -21.07
CA ALA A 207 -12.15 5.34 -22.43
C ALA A 207 -12.54 3.85 -22.40
N SER A 208 -12.19 3.11 -21.35
CA SER A 208 -12.55 1.70 -21.19
C SER A 208 -14.02 1.44 -20.90
N ASN A 209 -14.78 2.48 -20.55
CA ASN A 209 -16.23 2.43 -20.28
C ASN A 209 -16.66 1.40 -19.22
N VAL A 210 -15.77 1.01 -18.32
CA VAL A 210 -16.05 0.11 -17.20
C VAL A 210 -16.90 0.82 -16.13
N LYS A 211 -17.57 0.03 -15.29
CA LYS A 211 -18.45 0.53 -14.22
C LYS A 211 -17.82 0.41 -12.82
N LYS A 212 -16.79 -0.41 -12.67
CA LYS A 212 -16.15 -0.70 -11.38
C LYS A 212 -14.67 -1.03 -11.59
N ILE A 213 -13.85 -0.55 -10.67
CA ILE A 213 -12.42 -0.85 -10.61
C ILE A 213 -12.16 -1.74 -9.41
N VAL A 214 -11.37 -2.81 -9.60
CA VAL A 214 -10.85 -3.64 -8.50
C VAL A 214 -9.32 -3.63 -8.57
N THR A 215 -8.64 -3.62 -7.44
CA THR A 215 -7.18 -3.69 -7.37
C THR A 215 -6.70 -4.54 -6.20
N THR A 216 -5.56 -5.21 -6.36
CA THR A 216 -4.91 -5.98 -5.30
C THR A 216 -3.97 -5.15 -4.42
N CYS A 217 -3.80 -3.86 -4.74
CA CYS A 217 -2.92 -2.97 -4.00
C CYS A 217 -3.71 -1.94 -3.19
N PRO A 218 -3.61 -1.93 -1.84
CA PRO A 218 -4.28 -0.94 -1.00
C PRO A 218 -3.86 0.51 -1.28
N HIS A 219 -2.62 0.72 -1.74
CA HIS A 219 -2.12 2.03 -2.14
C HIS A 219 -2.84 2.52 -3.42
N CYS A 220 -2.93 1.65 -4.45
CA CYS A 220 -3.72 1.95 -5.64
C CYS A 220 -5.21 2.16 -5.29
N PHE A 221 -5.78 1.31 -4.43
CA PHE A 221 -7.15 1.43 -3.96
C PHE A 221 -7.44 2.80 -3.33
N ASN A 222 -6.56 3.25 -2.42
CA ASN A 222 -6.73 4.57 -1.82
C ASN A 222 -6.57 5.70 -2.84
N THR A 223 -5.58 5.62 -3.73
CA THR A 223 -5.27 6.67 -4.71
C THR A 223 -6.37 6.78 -5.76
N LEU A 224 -6.79 5.69 -6.37
CA LEU A 224 -7.87 5.64 -7.35
C LEU A 224 -9.23 6.04 -6.74
N GLY A 225 -9.54 5.50 -5.55
CA GLY A 225 -10.85 5.71 -4.93
C GLY A 225 -10.99 7.00 -4.13
N ARG A 226 -9.90 7.74 -3.88
CA ARG A 226 -9.91 9.01 -3.15
C ARG A 226 -9.24 10.11 -3.94
N ASP A 227 -7.94 9.95 -4.20
CA ASP A 227 -7.12 11.04 -4.73
C ASP A 227 -7.46 11.37 -6.19
N TYR A 228 -7.86 10.37 -7.00
CA TYR A 228 -8.29 10.56 -8.38
C TYR A 228 -9.67 11.22 -8.50
N LYS A 229 -10.49 11.22 -7.43
CA LYS A 229 -11.79 11.96 -7.43
C LYS A 229 -11.57 13.44 -7.61
N ASP A 230 -10.56 14.00 -6.97
CA ASP A 230 -10.18 15.42 -7.10
C ASP A 230 -9.75 15.77 -8.54
N LEU A 231 -9.35 14.76 -9.33
CA LEU A 231 -8.96 14.89 -10.74
C LEU A 231 -10.04 14.43 -11.72
N GLY A 232 -11.26 14.14 -11.22
CA GLY A 232 -12.44 13.86 -12.02
C GLY A 232 -12.68 12.39 -12.37
N LEU A 233 -12.13 11.44 -11.62
CA LEU A 233 -12.52 10.02 -11.69
C LEU A 233 -13.61 9.73 -10.64
N ASP A 234 -14.85 9.53 -11.09
CA ASP A 234 -15.96 9.16 -10.22
C ASP A 234 -16.49 7.76 -10.56
N LEU A 235 -15.70 6.75 -10.23
CA LEU A 235 -16.07 5.35 -10.37
C LEU A 235 -15.89 4.63 -9.03
N PRO A 236 -16.73 3.61 -8.74
CA PRO A 236 -16.51 2.72 -7.60
C PRO A 236 -15.16 2.00 -7.74
N VAL A 237 -14.33 2.13 -6.70
CA VAL A 237 -13.06 1.39 -6.59
C VAL A 237 -13.16 0.48 -5.38
N GLU A 238 -12.78 -0.77 -5.50
CA GLU A 238 -12.84 -1.78 -4.45
C GLU A 238 -11.52 -2.51 -4.30
N HIS A 239 -11.16 -2.84 -3.08
CA HIS A 239 -10.02 -3.70 -2.83
C HIS A 239 -10.45 -5.16 -3.04
N TYR A 240 -9.57 -5.98 -3.63
CA TYR A 240 -9.89 -7.36 -4.00
C TYR A 240 -10.35 -8.22 -2.81
N THR A 241 -9.93 -7.96 -1.58
CA THR A 241 -10.36 -8.72 -0.41
C THR A 241 -11.83 -8.49 -0.08
N VAL A 242 -12.31 -7.26 -0.21
CA VAL A 242 -13.73 -6.93 -0.07
C VAL A 242 -14.53 -7.53 -1.23
N PHE A 243 -13.98 -7.45 -2.44
CA PHE A 243 -14.60 -8.01 -3.63
C PHE A 243 -14.78 -9.55 -3.50
N ILE A 244 -13.77 -10.28 -3.05
CA ILE A 244 -13.84 -11.73 -2.81
C ILE A 244 -14.84 -12.05 -1.70
N ASP A 245 -14.84 -11.30 -0.59
CA ASP A 245 -15.80 -11.50 0.50
C ASP A 245 -17.24 -11.32 0.02
N ASN A 246 -17.49 -10.32 -0.83
CA ASN A 246 -18.79 -10.14 -1.47
C ASN A 246 -19.18 -11.31 -2.39
N LEU A 247 -18.26 -11.80 -3.23
CA LEU A 247 -18.51 -12.96 -4.09
C LEU A 247 -18.86 -14.23 -3.30
N ILE A 248 -18.20 -14.44 -2.16
CA ILE A 248 -18.50 -15.57 -1.24
C ILE A 248 -19.88 -15.39 -0.62
N ARG A 249 -20.20 -14.21 -0.09
CA ARG A 249 -21.50 -13.91 0.53
C ARG A 249 -22.66 -14.01 -0.46
N ASP A 250 -22.43 -13.63 -1.70
CA ASP A 250 -23.43 -13.73 -2.77
C ASP A 250 -23.58 -15.17 -3.33
N GLY A 251 -22.78 -16.13 -2.83
CA GLY A 251 -22.78 -17.53 -3.28
C GLY A 251 -22.18 -17.74 -4.68
N ARG A 252 -21.55 -16.72 -5.25
CA ARG A 252 -20.88 -16.76 -6.57
C ARG A 252 -19.51 -17.41 -6.52
N LEU A 253 -18.87 -17.43 -5.36
CA LEU A 253 -17.59 -18.08 -5.14
C LEU A 253 -17.73 -19.10 -4.02
N GLN A 254 -17.40 -20.35 -4.30
CA GLN A 254 -17.38 -21.42 -3.31
C GLN A 254 -15.97 -21.96 -3.17
N LEU A 255 -15.56 -22.20 -1.93
CA LEU A 255 -14.22 -22.69 -1.59
C LEU A 255 -14.30 -24.07 -0.94
N GLU A 256 -13.30 -24.90 -1.21
CA GLU A 256 -13.06 -26.13 -0.46
C GLU A 256 -12.15 -25.83 0.73
N PRO A 257 -12.68 -25.84 1.97
CA PRO A 257 -11.91 -25.43 3.13
C PRO A 257 -10.87 -26.48 3.52
N HIS A 258 -9.60 -26.05 3.64
CA HIS A 258 -8.52 -26.85 4.20
C HIS A 258 -7.96 -26.16 5.42
N GLN A 259 -7.85 -26.88 6.55
CA GLN A 259 -7.36 -26.28 7.80
C GLN A 259 -5.89 -25.85 7.70
N PHE A 260 -5.62 -24.62 8.15
CA PHE A 260 -4.27 -24.05 8.27
C PHE A 260 -4.22 -22.97 9.34
N ASP A 261 -3.06 -22.85 10.01
CA ASP A 261 -2.81 -21.81 10.99
C ASP A 261 -2.09 -20.65 10.35
N TYR A 262 -2.53 -19.43 10.64
CA TYR A 262 -1.91 -18.23 10.09
C TYR A 262 -1.96 -17.07 11.09
N THR A 263 -1.06 -16.11 10.88
CA THR A 263 -1.17 -14.77 11.42
C THR A 263 -1.40 -13.77 10.30
N TYR A 264 -2.06 -12.66 10.59
CA TYR A 264 -2.48 -11.71 9.55
C TYR A 264 -1.86 -10.33 9.75
N HIS A 265 -1.36 -9.75 8.66
CA HIS A 265 -0.90 -8.37 8.64
C HIS A 265 -1.96 -7.44 8.09
N ASP A 266 -2.56 -6.64 8.95
CA ASP A 266 -3.46 -5.56 8.52
C ASP A 266 -2.64 -4.47 7.82
N SER A 267 -2.80 -4.37 6.50
CA SER A 267 -2.20 -3.29 5.72
C SER A 267 -2.73 -1.95 6.19
N CYS A 268 -1.83 -1.01 6.47
CA CYS A 268 -2.22 0.30 6.99
C CYS A 268 -3.17 1.07 6.06
N TYR A 269 -3.05 0.89 4.75
CA TYR A 269 -3.91 1.52 3.75
C TYR A 269 -5.29 0.84 3.61
N LEU A 270 -5.52 -0.31 4.25
CA LEU A 270 -6.85 -0.89 4.43
C LEU A 270 -7.41 -0.56 5.82
N GLY A 271 -6.74 -1.00 6.89
CA GLY A 271 -7.25 -0.84 8.25
C GLY A 271 -7.43 0.64 8.62
N ARG A 272 -6.34 1.44 8.63
CA ARG A 272 -6.40 2.84 9.08
C ARG A 272 -6.90 3.85 8.06
N TYR A 273 -6.78 3.58 6.77
CA TYR A 273 -7.24 4.52 5.73
C TYR A 273 -8.67 4.25 5.27
N LYS A 274 -9.18 3.02 5.44
CA LYS A 274 -10.45 2.56 4.85
C LYS A 274 -11.33 1.72 5.78
N ASP A 275 -10.93 1.51 7.03
CA ASP A 275 -11.67 0.74 8.04
C ASP A 275 -11.97 -0.72 7.63
N ILE A 276 -11.11 -1.29 6.76
CA ILE A 276 -11.25 -2.66 6.27
C ILE A 276 -10.31 -3.57 7.06
N THR A 277 -10.87 -4.37 7.98
CA THR A 277 -10.13 -5.33 8.82
C THR A 277 -10.79 -6.71 8.85
N GLN A 278 -12.11 -6.78 8.73
CA GLN A 278 -12.87 -8.01 8.90
C GLN A 278 -13.01 -8.81 7.60
N GLU A 279 -13.22 -8.17 6.47
CA GLU A 279 -13.43 -8.83 5.18
C GLU A 279 -12.29 -9.79 4.81
N PRO A 280 -11.00 -9.43 4.96
CA PRO A 280 -9.91 -10.38 4.75
C PRO A 280 -9.96 -11.58 5.71
N ARG A 281 -10.35 -11.36 6.98
CA ARG A 281 -10.50 -12.43 7.98
C ARG A 281 -11.65 -13.36 7.64
N ASN A 282 -12.78 -12.82 7.18
CA ASN A 282 -13.93 -13.59 6.73
C ASN A 282 -13.55 -14.54 5.59
N VAL A 283 -12.86 -14.02 4.57
CA VAL A 283 -12.39 -14.81 3.41
C VAL A 283 -11.47 -15.95 3.87
N LEU A 284 -10.49 -15.66 4.73
CA LEU A 284 -9.54 -16.66 5.23
C LEU A 284 -10.23 -17.69 6.13
N HIS A 285 -11.23 -17.29 6.92
CA HIS A 285 -12.03 -18.21 7.72
C HIS A 285 -12.81 -19.20 6.83
N VAL A 286 -13.47 -18.71 5.78
CA VAL A 286 -14.18 -19.58 4.81
C VAL A 286 -13.21 -20.53 4.09
N ALA A 287 -11.98 -20.10 3.85
CA ALA A 287 -10.91 -20.93 3.28
C ALA A 287 -10.38 -22.01 4.25
N GLY A 288 -10.86 -22.06 5.51
CA GLY A 288 -10.45 -23.02 6.54
C GLY A 288 -9.32 -22.55 7.45
N GLY A 289 -8.98 -21.26 7.40
CA GLY A 289 -7.90 -20.67 8.21
C GLY A 289 -8.29 -20.48 9.69
N ARG A 290 -7.34 -20.75 10.58
CA ARG A 290 -7.38 -20.43 12.00
C ARG A 290 -6.36 -19.34 12.29
N ILE A 291 -6.83 -18.16 12.69
CA ILE A 291 -5.97 -17.01 12.94
C ILE A 291 -5.33 -17.07 14.33
N ASN A 292 -4.03 -16.75 14.38
CA ASN A 292 -3.28 -16.43 15.60
C ASN A 292 -2.90 -14.94 15.50
N GLU A 293 -3.69 -14.07 16.13
CA GLU A 293 -3.49 -12.63 15.99
C GLU A 293 -2.16 -12.15 16.58
N MET A 294 -1.52 -11.21 15.91
CA MET A 294 -0.38 -10.50 16.50
C MET A 294 -0.87 -9.54 17.60
N ALA A 295 -0.04 -9.29 18.59
CA ALA A 295 -0.34 -8.34 19.69
C ALA A 295 -0.73 -6.94 19.18
N ARG A 296 -0.26 -6.56 18.01
CA ARG A 296 -0.66 -5.34 17.30
C ARG A 296 -1.32 -5.72 15.97
N SER A 297 -2.64 -5.72 15.96
CA SER A 297 -3.51 -6.08 14.83
C SER A 297 -4.52 -4.98 14.53
N GLU A 298 -5.27 -5.11 13.47
CA GLU A 298 -6.32 -4.18 13.03
C GLU A 298 -5.81 -2.74 12.92
N TYR A 299 -6.50 -1.78 13.56
CA TYR A 299 -6.14 -0.36 13.58
C TYR A 299 -4.80 -0.09 14.27
N GLU A 300 -4.43 -0.93 15.24
CA GLU A 300 -3.16 -0.82 15.96
C GLU A 300 -1.99 -1.50 15.24
N SER A 301 -2.21 -2.12 14.09
CA SER A 301 -1.22 -2.88 13.32
C SER A 301 0.10 -2.12 13.16
N PHE A 302 1.21 -2.83 13.37
CA PHE A 302 2.55 -2.29 13.09
C PHE A 302 2.81 -2.27 11.58
N CYS A 303 3.45 -1.23 11.07
CA CYS A 303 3.69 -1.03 9.64
C CYS A 303 4.70 -2.04 9.07
N CYS A 304 4.58 -2.36 7.78
CA CYS A 304 5.58 -3.16 7.04
C CYS A 304 6.83 -2.36 6.65
N GLY A 305 6.76 -1.02 6.67
CA GLY A 305 7.90 -0.15 6.33
C GLY A 305 7.91 0.44 4.92
N ALA A 306 7.05 -0.02 4.01
CA ALA A 306 7.09 0.32 2.59
C ALA A 306 6.52 1.70 2.22
N GLY A 307 5.50 2.16 2.96
CA GLY A 307 4.74 3.36 2.60
C GLY A 307 5.57 4.65 2.59
N GLY A 308 4.97 5.73 2.09
CA GLY A 308 5.63 7.04 2.01
C GLY A 308 6.77 7.12 1.00
N GLY A 309 6.74 6.28 -0.04
CA GLY A 309 7.81 6.15 -1.02
C GLY A 309 9.03 5.37 -0.54
N ARG A 310 9.03 4.86 0.70
CA ARG A 310 10.20 4.19 1.29
C ARG A 310 10.54 2.85 0.64
N ILE A 311 9.58 2.19 -0.01
CA ILE A 311 9.87 0.97 -0.78
C ILE A 311 10.85 1.22 -1.95
N LEU A 312 11.01 2.46 -2.36
CA LEU A 312 11.93 2.89 -3.41
C LEU A 312 13.30 3.35 -2.86
N ALA A 313 13.44 3.44 -1.54
CA ALA A 313 14.63 3.96 -0.87
C ALA A 313 15.33 2.87 -0.05
N GLU A 314 16.65 2.95 0.02
CA GLU A 314 17.42 2.18 0.99
C GLU A 314 17.14 2.61 2.42
N GLU A 315 17.03 1.66 3.35
CA GLU A 315 16.85 1.93 4.77
C GLU A 315 18.21 2.03 5.48
N LYS A 316 18.70 3.26 5.65
CA LYS A 316 20.05 3.55 6.19
C LYS A 316 20.05 3.92 7.68
N LEU A 317 18.88 4.24 8.26
CA LEU A 317 18.77 4.72 9.63
C LEU A 317 18.09 3.70 10.54
N GLY A 318 18.62 3.51 11.74
CA GLY A 318 18.08 2.62 12.76
C GLY A 318 17.98 1.16 12.32
N SER A 319 17.09 0.40 12.94
CA SER A 319 16.79 -0.98 12.56
C SER A 319 15.64 -1.06 11.54
N ARG A 320 15.52 -2.18 10.83
CA ARG A 320 14.55 -2.36 9.74
C ARG A 320 13.15 -2.59 10.28
N ILE A 321 12.19 -1.80 9.77
CA ILE A 321 10.78 -1.88 10.18
C ILE A 321 10.16 -3.24 9.79
N ASN A 322 10.45 -3.74 8.59
CA ASN A 322 9.93 -5.02 8.11
C ASN A 322 10.41 -6.20 8.97
N VAL A 323 11.70 -6.22 9.36
CA VAL A 323 12.25 -7.24 10.24
C VAL A 323 11.52 -7.26 11.59
N LYS A 324 11.33 -6.08 12.20
CA LYS A 324 10.59 -5.98 13.45
C LYS A 324 9.17 -6.52 13.33
N ARG A 325 8.48 -6.26 12.21
CA ARG A 325 7.12 -6.78 11.99
C ARG A 325 7.11 -8.31 11.77
N VAL A 326 8.09 -8.85 11.05
CA VAL A 326 8.26 -10.32 10.89
C VAL A 326 8.48 -11.00 12.24
N LEU A 327 9.31 -10.42 13.11
CA LEU A 327 9.52 -10.97 14.46
C LEU A 327 8.23 -10.99 15.28
N MET A 328 7.39 -9.94 15.19
CA MET A 328 6.06 -9.93 15.81
C MET A 328 5.14 -11.02 15.25
N ALA A 329 5.24 -11.32 13.95
CA ALA A 329 4.48 -12.41 13.34
C ALA A 329 4.98 -13.77 13.84
N LYS A 330 6.28 -13.97 13.95
CA LYS A 330 6.90 -15.19 14.48
C LYS A 330 6.49 -15.46 15.94
N GLU A 331 6.35 -14.41 16.76
CA GLU A 331 5.90 -14.54 18.17
C GLU A 331 4.52 -15.19 18.31
N THR A 332 3.68 -15.17 17.26
CA THR A 332 2.35 -15.84 17.29
C THR A 332 2.43 -17.36 17.21
N GLY A 333 3.57 -17.90 16.79
CA GLY A 333 3.77 -19.34 16.54
C GLY A 333 3.08 -19.84 15.26
N ALA A 334 2.43 -18.96 14.48
CA ALA A 334 1.83 -19.36 13.20
C ALA A 334 2.92 -19.54 12.13
N PRO A 335 2.86 -20.61 11.32
CA PRO A 335 3.85 -20.86 10.27
C PRO A 335 3.66 -19.96 9.03
N LEU A 336 2.50 -19.32 8.93
CA LEU A 336 2.10 -18.53 7.76
C LEU A 336 1.74 -17.09 8.16
N LEU A 337 2.43 -16.12 7.57
CA LEU A 337 2.05 -14.70 7.60
C LEU A 337 1.24 -14.39 6.34
N VAL A 338 -0.02 -14.00 6.50
CA VAL A 338 -0.87 -13.60 5.38
C VAL A 338 -0.87 -12.09 5.21
N SER A 339 -0.72 -11.65 3.97
CA SER A 339 -0.79 -10.26 3.54
C SER A 339 -1.82 -10.10 2.42
N ASN A 340 -2.16 -8.86 2.11
CA ASN A 340 -3.07 -8.48 1.03
C ASN A 340 -2.61 -7.18 0.34
N CYS A 341 -1.31 -6.97 0.30
CA CYS A 341 -0.69 -5.78 -0.27
C CYS A 341 0.64 -6.17 -0.92
N PRO A 342 0.87 -5.82 -2.20
CA PRO A 342 2.12 -6.14 -2.88
C PRO A 342 3.34 -5.55 -2.19
N PHE A 343 3.24 -4.35 -1.63
CA PHE A 343 4.33 -3.73 -0.88
C PHE A 343 4.62 -4.49 0.41
N CYS A 344 3.59 -4.86 1.16
CA CYS A 344 3.78 -5.63 2.39
C CYS A 344 4.36 -7.01 2.10
N LEU A 345 3.89 -7.69 1.04
CA LEU A 345 4.40 -8.99 0.60
C LEU A 345 5.91 -8.92 0.33
N THR A 346 6.33 -7.97 -0.51
CA THR A 346 7.75 -7.74 -0.83
C THR A 346 8.58 -7.43 0.42
N MET A 347 8.08 -6.57 1.30
CA MET A 347 8.79 -6.22 2.54
C MET A 347 8.92 -7.40 3.51
N PHE A 348 7.93 -8.30 3.56
CA PHE A 348 8.01 -9.45 4.44
C PHE A 348 8.89 -10.56 3.89
N GLU A 349 8.91 -10.79 2.59
CA GLU A 349 9.90 -11.70 1.99
C GLU A 349 11.34 -11.26 2.28
N ASP A 350 11.61 -9.97 2.11
CA ASP A 350 12.90 -9.38 2.48
C ASP A 350 13.15 -9.46 4.00
N GLY A 351 12.13 -9.12 4.81
CA GLY A 351 12.23 -9.15 6.27
C GLY A 351 12.44 -10.54 6.86
N ILE A 352 11.88 -11.59 6.25
CA ILE A 352 12.11 -12.98 6.64
C ILE A 352 13.57 -13.36 6.39
N LYS A 353 14.12 -13.03 5.22
CA LYS A 353 15.53 -13.30 4.86
C LYS A 353 16.48 -12.52 5.75
N THR A 354 16.31 -11.20 5.83
CA THR A 354 17.21 -10.34 6.62
C THR A 354 17.08 -10.54 8.13
N GLY A 355 15.93 -10.99 8.60
CA GLY A 355 15.67 -11.32 10.02
C GLY A 355 16.08 -12.73 10.42
N GLY A 356 16.62 -13.55 9.48
CA GLY A 356 17.03 -14.94 9.75
C GLY A 356 15.86 -15.86 10.15
N CYS A 357 14.66 -15.59 9.63
CA CYS A 357 13.46 -16.37 9.94
C CYS A 357 13.08 -17.37 8.83
N GLU A 358 13.99 -17.63 7.88
CA GLU A 358 13.78 -18.60 6.80
C GLU A 358 13.56 -20.01 7.37
N GLY A 359 12.53 -20.69 6.83
CA GLY A 359 12.13 -22.03 7.31
C GLY A 359 11.27 -22.04 8.57
N GLU A 360 11.10 -20.90 9.27
CA GLU A 360 10.25 -20.79 10.47
C GLU A 360 8.89 -20.15 10.17
N ILE A 361 8.85 -19.17 9.26
CA ILE A 361 7.63 -18.51 8.82
C ILE A 361 7.73 -18.22 7.31
N VAL A 362 6.62 -18.35 6.61
CA VAL A 362 6.51 -17.97 5.21
C VAL A 362 5.43 -16.90 5.04
N VAL A 363 5.57 -16.05 4.01
CA VAL A 363 4.54 -15.05 3.70
C VAL A 363 3.80 -15.43 2.41
N ARG A 364 2.48 -15.26 2.43
CA ARG A 364 1.62 -15.44 1.24
C ARG A 364 0.57 -14.35 1.15
N ASP A 365 0.15 -14.10 -0.08
CA ASP A 365 -1.00 -13.24 -0.31
C ASP A 365 -2.31 -14.01 -0.15
N LEU A 366 -3.35 -13.34 0.31
CA LEU A 366 -4.69 -13.91 0.48
C LEU A 366 -5.24 -14.50 -0.83
N ALA A 367 -5.00 -13.84 -1.98
CA ALA A 367 -5.48 -14.34 -3.28
C ALA A 367 -4.88 -15.72 -3.64
N GLU A 368 -3.62 -15.98 -3.29
CA GLU A 368 -2.99 -17.27 -3.55
C GLU A 368 -3.65 -18.38 -2.73
N ILE A 369 -3.96 -18.10 -1.47
CA ILE A 369 -4.62 -19.03 -0.56
C ILE A 369 -6.03 -19.38 -1.08
N VAL A 370 -6.77 -18.38 -1.52
CA VAL A 370 -8.12 -18.57 -2.07
C VAL A 370 -8.09 -19.33 -3.40
N ALA A 371 -7.16 -18.97 -4.30
CA ALA A 371 -7.05 -19.63 -5.61
C ALA A 371 -6.74 -21.13 -5.53
N GLU A 372 -5.99 -21.56 -4.50
CA GLU A 372 -5.71 -22.99 -4.25
C GLU A 372 -6.93 -23.77 -3.73
N ARG A 373 -7.93 -23.07 -3.24
CA ARG A 373 -9.13 -23.62 -2.61
C ARG A 373 -10.39 -23.47 -3.46
N LEU A 374 -10.23 -23.05 -4.71
CA LEU A 374 -11.34 -23.02 -5.65
C LEU A 374 -11.85 -24.44 -5.87
N LEU A 375 -13.16 -24.63 -5.79
CA LEU A 375 -13.77 -25.91 -6.17
C LEU A 375 -13.36 -26.25 -7.62
N ARG A 376 -12.81 -27.45 -7.81
CA ARG A 376 -12.53 -27.94 -9.16
C ARG A 376 -13.86 -28.21 -9.84
N ALA A 377 -14.10 -27.56 -10.99
CA ALA A 377 -15.24 -27.78 -11.83
C ALA A 377 -15.23 -29.19 -12.39
#